data_66328720ad981007ca36ecad671c6668
#
_entry.id   66328720ad981007ca36ecad671c6668
#
_cell.length_a   1.000
_cell.length_b   1.000
_cell.length_c   1.000
_cell.angle_alpha   90.00
_cell.angle_beta   90.00
_cell.angle_gamma   90.00
#
_symmetry.space_group_name_H-M   'P 1'
#
loop_
_entity.id
_entity.type
_entity.pdbx_description
1 polymer ?
#
loop_
_entity_poly.entity_id
_entity_poly.type
_entity_poly.pdbx_seq_one_letter_code
_entity_poly.pdbx_strand_id
1 'polypeptide(L)'
;MVLVSGLFTCAAVAADQNATPFKLGTFRDHGREFLGLVLEDTRVIDIAAANKAFERAHPQAPRVRPPAQMTELIARYEEDIGPRLRQLAAANAGAGSAGYVHAIASLDVLPPVRPAVILNAGANYPEHAQGIVEQAARAAAASGGAGGGPPGGPGGAARQAAVSKPGLWERSADDPRPDNPYLFLKSPSVMVGANDDVIVPRGREEIDWECEFAVVVGRTAKDVTVADAPNHVFGYSIEFDVSDRENRGDRKMGGGPDWFVQKNHDTFAPVGPFIVPKEFVPAPMNTRHYFTLNGEVKQDSNTNHMEYNIWEMLAYASNVMTLRPGDLISMGTPPGTNIEKQNPRWMKPGDLGVCVVEGVGEQRHHIVAQP
;
A
#
# COMPACT_ATOMS: atom_id res chain seq x y z
N MET A 1 -3.23 47.24 -22.88
CA MET A 1 -3.36 45.77 -22.74
C MET A 1 -2.63 45.39 -21.45
N VAL A 2 -3.39 45.31 -20.36
CA VAL A 2 -2.84 45.09 -19.01
C VAL A 2 -2.87 43.58 -18.72
N LEU A 3 -1.71 42.95 -18.56
CA LEU A 3 -1.58 41.58 -18.15
C LEU A 3 -1.82 41.51 -16.63
N VAL A 4 -2.93 40.89 -16.22
CA VAL A 4 -3.20 40.55 -14.83
C VAL A 4 -2.58 39.16 -14.58
N SER A 5 -1.41 39.14 -13.94
CA SER A 5 -0.80 37.92 -13.43
C SER A 5 -1.57 37.50 -12.17
N GLY A 6 -2.44 36.52 -12.30
CA GLY A 6 -3.06 35.87 -11.15
C GLY A 6 -2.08 34.93 -10.45
N LEU A 7 -1.55 35.36 -9.31
CA LEU A 7 -0.85 34.49 -8.37
C LEU A 7 -1.89 33.56 -7.71
N PHE A 8 -1.98 32.30 -8.16
CA PHE A 8 -2.62 31.26 -7.39
C PHE A 8 -1.69 30.86 -6.25
N THR A 9 -1.89 31.41 -5.08
CA THR A 9 -1.27 30.90 -3.84
C THR A 9 -1.94 29.57 -3.51
N CYS A 10 -1.21 28.49 -3.66
CA CYS A 10 -1.57 27.18 -3.12
C CYS A 10 -1.53 27.30 -1.59
N ALA A 11 -2.68 27.47 -0.95
CA ALA A 11 -2.80 27.39 0.49
C ALA A 11 -2.63 25.92 0.88
N ALA A 12 -1.45 25.55 1.38
CA ALA A 12 -1.28 24.33 2.15
C ALA A 12 -2.27 24.41 3.32
N VAL A 13 -3.25 23.51 3.35
CA VAL A 13 -4.15 23.37 4.50
C VAL A 13 -3.24 22.94 5.66
N ALA A 14 -2.93 23.88 6.53
CA ALA A 14 -2.24 23.57 7.78
C ALA A 14 -3.09 22.55 8.52
N ALA A 15 -2.52 21.38 8.82
CA ALA A 15 -3.16 20.38 9.65
C ALA A 15 -3.59 21.07 10.97
N ASP A 16 -4.86 20.95 11.33
CA ASP A 16 -5.35 21.45 12.61
C ASP A 16 -4.65 20.63 13.71
N GLN A 17 -3.65 21.24 14.35
CA GLN A 17 -2.83 20.58 15.37
C GLN A 17 -3.65 20.11 16.59
N ASN A 18 -4.92 20.48 16.67
CA ASN A 18 -5.86 20.07 17.72
C ASN A 18 -6.84 18.97 17.23
N ALA A 19 -6.74 18.50 16.00
CA ALA A 19 -7.63 17.46 15.51
C ALA A 19 -7.35 16.12 16.22
N THR A 20 -8.38 15.46 16.72
CA THR A 20 -8.28 14.08 17.23
C THR A 20 -7.89 13.15 16.08
N PRO A 21 -6.70 12.51 16.12
CA PRO A 21 -6.28 11.60 15.05
C PRO A 21 -7.23 10.39 14.98
N PHE A 22 -7.45 9.91 13.78
CA PHE A 22 -8.24 8.71 13.54
C PHE A 22 -7.70 7.93 12.32
N LYS A 23 -8.06 6.65 12.28
CA LYS A 23 -7.85 5.80 11.11
C LYS A 23 -9.22 5.36 10.57
N LEU A 24 -9.24 4.84 9.36
CA LEU A 24 -10.46 4.39 8.68
C LEU A 24 -10.33 2.91 8.32
N GLY A 25 -11.38 2.15 8.53
CA GLY A 25 -11.42 0.73 8.22
C GLY A 25 -12.81 0.26 7.79
N THR A 26 -12.84 -0.94 7.24
CA THR A 26 -14.07 -1.69 6.98
C THR A 26 -14.14 -2.85 7.95
N PHE A 27 -15.27 -2.99 8.60
CA PHE A 27 -15.47 -3.96 9.68
C PHE A 27 -16.72 -4.79 9.45
N ARG A 28 -16.75 -5.99 10.05
CA ARG A 28 -17.95 -6.81 10.10
C ARG A 28 -18.29 -7.15 11.55
N ASP A 29 -19.55 -6.93 11.90
CA ASP A 29 -20.16 -7.30 13.19
C ASP A 29 -21.40 -8.14 12.94
N HIS A 30 -21.43 -9.38 13.45
CA HIS A 30 -22.55 -10.32 13.25
C HIS A 30 -23.05 -10.38 11.79
N GLY A 31 -22.15 -10.41 10.82
CA GLY A 31 -22.46 -10.48 9.39
C GLY A 31 -22.79 -9.14 8.71
N ARG A 32 -22.92 -8.03 9.45
CA ARG A 32 -23.14 -6.69 8.90
C ARG A 32 -21.80 -5.97 8.67
N GLU A 33 -21.50 -5.62 7.44
CA GLU A 33 -20.36 -4.78 7.10
C GLU A 33 -20.68 -3.29 7.33
N PHE A 34 -19.69 -2.52 7.81
CA PHE A 34 -19.80 -1.08 8.00
C PHE A 34 -18.43 -0.39 7.92
N LEU A 35 -18.45 0.90 7.61
CA LEU A 35 -17.27 1.74 7.66
C LEU A 35 -17.07 2.28 9.07
N GLY A 36 -15.87 2.10 9.60
CA GLY A 36 -15.51 2.49 10.95
C GLY A 36 -14.42 3.57 10.98
N LEU A 37 -14.59 4.50 11.90
CA LEU A 37 -13.56 5.43 12.34
C LEU A 37 -12.90 4.83 13.58
N VAL A 38 -11.58 4.63 13.52
CA VAL A 38 -10.80 3.97 14.58
C VAL A 38 -10.10 5.01 15.43
N LEU A 39 -10.28 4.90 16.73
CA LEU A 39 -9.62 5.73 17.73
C LEU A 39 -8.71 4.87 18.62
N GLU A 40 -7.48 5.36 18.84
CA GLU A 40 -6.51 4.74 19.77
C GLU A 40 -6.22 3.26 19.46
N ASP A 41 -6.43 2.83 18.20
CA ASP A 41 -6.26 1.45 17.73
C ASP A 41 -7.07 0.39 18.51
N THR A 42 -8.03 0.81 19.32
CA THR A 42 -8.82 -0.07 20.20
C THR A 42 -10.32 0.07 20.04
N ARG A 43 -10.78 1.24 19.58
CA ARG A 43 -12.21 1.56 19.47
C ARG A 43 -12.59 1.86 18.02
N VAL A 44 -13.70 1.31 17.60
CA VAL A 44 -14.26 1.52 16.27
C VAL A 44 -15.62 2.22 16.42
N ILE A 45 -15.76 3.35 15.76
CA ILE A 45 -17.00 4.14 15.71
C ILE A 45 -17.69 3.78 14.37
N ASP A 46 -18.88 3.19 14.41
CA ASP A 46 -19.72 3.01 13.21
C ASP A 46 -20.09 4.40 12.66
N ILE A 47 -19.50 4.77 11.54
CA ILE A 47 -19.64 6.11 10.96
C ILE A 47 -21.09 6.46 10.67
N ALA A 48 -21.87 5.55 10.11
CA ALA A 48 -23.27 5.82 9.75
C ALA A 48 -24.15 6.01 11.00
N ALA A 49 -23.98 5.15 11.99
CA ALA A 49 -24.75 5.22 13.24
C ALA A 49 -24.36 6.45 14.08
N ALA A 50 -23.06 6.75 14.17
CA ALA A 50 -22.56 7.92 14.87
C ALA A 50 -23.00 9.22 14.20
N ASN A 51 -22.96 9.29 12.85
CA ASN A 51 -23.46 10.44 12.09
C ASN A 51 -24.95 10.70 12.38
N LYS A 52 -25.77 9.65 12.37
CA LYS A 52 -27.18 9.76 12.71
C LYS A 52 -27.42 10.27 14.15
N ALA A 53 -26.62 9.82 15.11
CA ALA A 53 -26.67 10.30 16.49
C ALA A 53 -26.21 11.76 16.58
N PHE A 54 -25.12 12.13 15.92
CA PHE A 54 -24.61 13.50 15.86
C PHE A 54 -25.65 14.48 15.30
N GLU A 55 -26.30 14.14 14.20
CA GLU A 55 -27.31 14.99 13.56
C GLU A 55 -28.58 15.18 14.41
N ARG A 56 -28.93 14.19 15.23
CA ARG A 56 -30.03 14.33 16.21
C ARG A 56 -29.65 15.29 17.33
N ALA A 57 -28.42 15.24 17.82
CA ALA A 57 -27.91 16.10 18.87
C ALA A 57 -27.67 17.55 18.38
N HIS A 58 -27.41 17.72 17.09
CA HIS A 58 -27.07 18.98 16.45
C HIS A 58 -28.02 19.30 15.28
N PRO A 59 -29.29 19.64 15.50
CA PRO A 59 -30.29 19.81 14.42
C PRO A 59 -29.94 20.91 13.41
N GLN A 60 -29.08 21.86 13.80
CA GLN A 60 -28.62 22.96 12.94
C GLN A 60 -27.37 22.59 12.10
N ALA A 61 -26.72 21.46 12.39
CA ALA A 61 -25.58 21.02 11.59
C ALA A 61 -26.02 20.57 10.18
N PRO A 62 -25.20 20.82 9.16
CA PRO A 62 -25.48 20.32 7.82
C PRO A 62 -25.71 18.80 7.82
N ARG A 63 -26.66 18.32 7.05
CA ARG A 63 -26.90 16.89 6.85
C ARG A 63 -25.81 16.33 5.96
N VAL A 64 -25.21 15.21 6.35
CA VAL A 64 -24.18 14.49 5.58
C VAL A 64 -24.66 13.06 5.35
N ARG A 65 -24.83 12.69 4.08
CA ARG A 65 -25.19 11.31 3.72
C ARG A 65 -23.99 10.39 4.02
N PRO A 66 -24.13 9.38 4.89
CA PRO A 66 -23.06 8.44 5.13
C PRO A 66 -22.64 7.72 3.83
N PRO A 67 -21.33 7.54 3.59
CA PRO A 67 -20.87 6.78 2.43
C PRO A 67 -21.17 5.30 2.61
N ALA A 68 -21.50 4.62 1.51
CA ALA A 68 -21.77 3.19 1.52
C ALA A 68 -20.50 2.33 1.42
N GLN A 69 -19.44 2.90 0.84
CA GLN A 69 -18.18 2.22 0.56
C GLN A 69 -17.00 3.15 0.83
N MET A 70 -15.83 2.58 1.14
CA MET A 70 -14.63 3.36 1.43
C MET A 70 -14.21 4.23 0.23
N THR A 71 -14.33 3.76 -0.99
CA THR A 71 -14.04 4.53 -2.21
C THR A 71 -14.92 5.78 -2.34
N GLU A 72 -16.21 5.69 -1.94
CA GLU A 72 -17.11 6.85 -1.87
C GLU A 72 -16.69 7.81 -0.74
N LEU A 73 -16.30 7.27 0.42
CA LEU A 73 -15.79 8.07 1.54
C LEU A 73 -14.57 8.88 1.10
N ILE A 74 -13.60 8.20 0.47
CA ILE A 74 -12.37 8.81 -0.03
C ILE A 74 -12.68 9.91 -1.05
N ALA A 75 -13.52 9.62 -2.04
CA ALA A 75 -13.86 10.57 -3.10
C ALA A 75 -14.52 11.87 -2.58
N ARG A 76 -15.29 11.76 -1.48
CA ARG A 76 -16.02 12.87 -0.85
C ARG A 76 -15.30 13.44 0.37
N TYR A 77 -14.12 12.97 0.70
CA TYR A 77 -13.45 13.32 1.95
C TYR A 77 -13.24 14.83 2.13
N GLU A 78 -12.80 15.50 1.08
CA GLU A 78 -12.50 16.93 1.15
C GLU A 78 -13.76 17.81 1.01
N GLU A 79 -14.86 17.26 0.51
CA GLU A 79 -16.10 18.01 0.29
C GLU A 79 -16.93 18.11 1.57
N ASP A 80 -17.37 16.97 2.10
CA ASP A 80 -18.33 16.94 3.24
C ASP A 80 -17.99 15.88 4.29
N ILE A 81 -17.35 14.76 3.91
CA ILE A 81 -17.13 13.63 4.81
C ILE A 81 -16.02 13.93 5.83
N GLY A 82 -14.87 14.44 5.39
CA GLY A 82 -13.72 14.69 6.29
C GLY A 82 -14.04 15.65 7.44
N PRO A 83 -14.68 16.82 7.20
CA PRO A 83 -15.16 17.68 8.26
C PRO A 83 -16.08 16.94 9.26
N ARG A 84 -16.99 16.09 8.76
CA ARG A 84 -17.88 15.32 9.63
C ARG A 84 -17.11 14.25 10.42
N LEU A 85 -16.16 13.54 9.82
CA LEU A 85 -15.33 12.54 10.54
C LEU A 85 -14.54 13.20 11.68
N ARG A 86 -13.96 14.40 11.46
CA ARG A 86 -13.29 15.15 12.52
C ARG A 86 -14.24 15.53 13.68
N GLN A 87 -15.49 15.91 13.37
CA GLN A 87 -16.52 16.15 14.39
C GLN A 87 -16.85 14.87 15.17
N LEU A 88 -17.00 13.72 14.48
CA LEU A 88 -17.26 12.44 15.11
C LEU A 88 -16.08 11.97 15.96
N ALA A 89 -14.86 12.14 15.49
CA ALA A 89 -13.64 11.82 16.25
C ALA A 89 -13.57 12.63 17.54
N ALA A 90 -13.74 13.96 17.46
CA ALA A 90 -13.72 14.84 18.62
C ALA A 90 -14.84 14.52 19.62
N ALA A 91 -16.06 14.24 19.14
CA ALA A 91 -17.20 13.90 19.99
C ALA A 91 -17.04 12.55 20.71
N ASN A 92 -16.14 11.67 20.22
CA ASN A 92 -15.88 10.34 20.78
C ASN A 92 -14.45 10.17 21.32
N ALA A 93 -13.69 11.26 21.49
CA ALA A 93 -12.31 11.22 22.02
C ALA A 93 -12.24 10.70 23.47
N GLY A 94 -13.30 10.83 24.25
CA GLY A 94 -13.40 10.26 25.60
C GLY A 94 -13.93 8.82 25.61
N ALA A 95 -13.82 8.14 26.74
CA ALA A 95 -14.39 6.81 26.96
C ALA A 95 -15.93 6.90 26.91
N GLY A 96 -16.54 6.56 25.79
CA GLY A 96 -17.99 6.53 25.61
C GLY A 96 -18.49 5.11 25.38
N SER A 97 -19.67 4.78 25.94
CA SER A 97 -20.35 3.49 25.78
C SER A 97 -21.57 3.58 24.85
N ALA A 98 -21.55 4.50 23.88
CA ALA A 98 -22.63 4.61 22.91
C ALA A 98 -22.76 3.33 22.08
N GLY A 99 -23.98 2.92 21.74
CA GLY A 99 -24.26 1.68 21.02
C GLY A 99 -23.71 1.59 19.59
N TYR A 100 -22.99 2.61 19.13
CA TYR A 100 -22.25 2.64 17.86
C TYR A 100 -20.71 2.60 18.05
N VAL A 101 -20.26 2.42 19.29
CA VAL A 101 -18.85 2.28 19.65
C VAL A 101 -18.58 0.80 19.95
N HIS A 102 -17.66 0.22 19.23
CA HIS A 102 -17.28 -1.19 19.34
C HIS A 102 -15.82 -1.31 19.78
N ALA A 103 -15.50 -2.35 20.55
CA ALA A 103 -14.11 -2.76 20.74
C ALA A 103 -13.60 -3.42 19.46
N ILE A 104 -12.43 -3.03 18.95
CA ILE A 104 -11.89 -3.60 17.71
C ILE A 104 -11.74 -5.13 17.81
N ALA A 105 -11.38 -5.64 18.99
CA ALA A 105 -11.18 -7.07 19.24
C ALA A 105 -12.47 -7.90 19.13
N SER A 106 -13.65 -7.27 19.05
CA SER A 106 -14.93 -7.94 18.85
C SER A 106 -15.41 -7.94 17.40
N LEU A 107 -14.61 -7.41 16.48
CA LEU A 107 -14.98 -7.22 15.08
C LEU A 107 -14.07 -8.03 14.14
N ASP A 108 -14.63 -8.48 13.02
CA ASP A 108 -13.80 -8.90 11.89
C ASP A 108 -13.25 -7.64 11.21
N VAL A 109 -11.93 -7.54 11.07
CA VAL A 109 -11.24 -6.45 10.37
C VAL A 109 -11.07 -6.87 8.92
N LEU A 110 -11.79 -6.22 8.02
CA LEU A 110 -11.77 -6.51 6.59
C LEU A 110 -10.72 -5.64 5.88
N PRO A 111 -10.37 -5.93 4.61
CA PRO A 111 -9.61 -4.98 3.81
C PRO A 111 -10.27 -3.60 3.88
N PRO A 112 -9.52 -2.53 4.21
CA PRO A 112 -10.12 -1.22 4.49
C PRO A 112 -10.78 -0.59 3.26
N VAL A 113 -10.32 -0.94 2.06
CA VAL A 113 -10.86 -0.48 0.78
C VAL A 113 -10.90 -1.64 -0.22
N ARG A 114 -11.80 -1.56 -1.20
CA ARG A 114 -11.83 -2.45 -2.36
C ARG A 114 -11.41 -1.65 -3.60
N PRO A 115 -10.10 -1.64 -3.94
CA PRO A 115 -9.57 -0.87 -5.06
C PRO A 115 -9.99 -1.49 -6.39
N ALA A 116 -10.01 -0.67 -7.44
CA ALA A 116 -10.10 -1.18 -8.81
C ALA A 116 -8.74 -1.70 -9.31
N VAL A 117 -7.65 -1.13 -8.77
CA VAL A 117 -6.27 -1.46 -9.15
C VAL A 117 -5.38 -1.51 -7.91
N ILE A 118 -4.49 -2.51 -7.88
CA ILE A 118 -3.35 -2.57 -6.98
C ILE A 118 -2.11 -2.56 -7.85
N LEU A 119 -1.32 -1.50 -7.73
CA LEU A 119 -0.01 -1.36 -8.37
C LEU A 119 1.08 -1.61 -7.33
N ASN A 120 2.09 -2.39 -7.69
CA ASN A 120 3.22 -2.67 -6.83
C ASN A 120 4.52 -2.22 -7.50
N ALA A 121 5.39 -1.57 -6.74
CA ALA A 121 6.70 -1.14 -7.21
C ALA A 121 7.71 -2.30 -7.12
N GLY A 122 8.28 -2.66 -8.26
CA GLY A 122 9.39 -3.61 -8.30
C GLY A 122 10.72 -2.92 -8.00
N ALA A 123 11.50 -3.51 -7.07
CA ALA A 123 12.89 -3.11 -6.79
C ALA A 123 13.09 -1.61 -6.48
N ASN A 124 12.17 -1.00 -5.74
CA ASN A 124 12.20 0.42 -5.36
C ASN A 124 13.11 0.72 -4.14
N TYR A 125 13.82 -0.26 -3.64
CA TYR A 125 14.87 -0.09 -2.63
C TYR A 125 16.20 -0.55 -3.23
N PRO A 126 17.20 0.35 -3.38
CA PRO A 126 18.46 0.05 -4.06
C PRO A 126 19.19 -1.18 -3.51
N GLU A 127 19.17 -1.35 -2.19
CA GLU A 127 19.81 -2.51 -1.54
C GLU A 127 19.09 -3.82 -1.87
N HIS A 128 17.76 -3.82 -1.95
CA HIS A 128 16.96 -4.96 -2.41
C HIS A 128 17.26 -5.29 -3.87
N ALA A 129 17.25 -4.27 -4.74
CA ALA A 129 17.58 -4.42 -6.16
C ALA A 129 18.98 -5.03 -6.35
N GLN A 130 19.97 -4.54 -5.60
CA GLN A 130 21.33 -5.07 -5.62
C GLN A 130 21.39 -6.53 -5.16
N GLY A 131 20.69 -6.87 -4.07
CA GLY A 131 20.61 -8.23 -3.54
C GLY A 131 20.08 -9.24 -4.56
N ILE A 132 19.05 -8.88 -5.33
CA ILE A 132 18.50 -9.70 -6.42
C ILE A 132 19.55 -9.92 -7.52
N VAL A 133 20.26 -8.86 -7.94
CA VAL A 133 21.28 -8.94 -8.99
C VAL A 133 22.44 -9.84 -8.55
N GLU A 134 22.90 -9.69 -7.32
CA GLU A 134 23.99 -10.52 -6.76
C GLU A 134 23.59 -11.99 -6.66
N GLN A 135 22.36 -12.28 -6.24
CA GLN A 135 21.86 -13.66 -6.17
C GLN A 135 21.73 -14.28 -7.57
N ALA A 136 21.23 -13.53 -8.55
CA ALA A 136 21.16 -13.99 -9.93
C ALA A 136 22.56 -14.29 -10.51
N ALA A 137 23.55 -13.46 -10.21
CA ALA A 137 24.93 -13.69 -10.61
C ALA A 137 25.54 -14.94 -9.97
N ARG A 138 25.27 -15.17 -8.67
CA ARG A 138 25.70 -16.37 -7.94
C ARG A 138 25.08 -17.65 -8.53
N ALA A 139 23.77 -17.61 -8.83
CA ALA A 139 23.06 -18.75 -9.42
C ALA A 139 23.58 -19.08 -10.84
N ALA A 140 23.87 -18.07 -11.66
CA ALA A 140 24.48 -18.24 -12.97
C ALA A 140 25.88 -18.87 -12.90
N ALA A 141 26.71 -18.42 -11.97
CA ALA A 141 28.05 -18.96 -11.74
C ALA A 141 27.99 -20.43 -11.29
N ALA A 142 27.06 -20.80 -10.44
CA ALA A 142 26.86 -22.17 -9.96
C ALA A 142 26.37 -23.12 -11.05
N SER A 143 25.60 -22.62 -12.05
CA SER A 143 25.08 -23.42 -13.18
C SER A 143 26.07 -23.59 -14.33
N GLY A 144 27.28 -23.01 -14.25
CA GLY A 144 28.29 -23.05 -15.31
C GLY A 144 27.93 -22.28 -16.59
N GLY A 145 26.89 -21.46 -16.53
CA GLY A 145 26.43 -20.64 -17.65
C GLY A 145 27.12 -19.27 -17.68
N ALA A 146 27.56 -18.81 -18.83
CA ALA A 146 27.92 -17.42 -19.03
C ALA A 146 26.72 -16.52 -18.74
N GLY A 147 26.86 -15.62 -17.78
CA GLY A 147 25.81 -14.82 -17.20
C GLY A 147 24.97 -14.05 -18.21
N GLY A 148 23.78 -14.56 -18.46
CA GLY A 148 22.68 -13.76 -18.88
C GLY A 148 21.82 -13.52 -17.63
N GLY A 149 21.79 -12.30 -17.12
CA GLY A 149 20.82 -11.92 -16.10
C GLY A 149 19.41 -12.23 -16.59
N PRO A 150 18.42 -12.38 -15.68
CA PRO A 150 17.07 -12.70 -16.09
C PRO A 150 16.58 -11.68 -17.12
N PRO A 151 16.11 -12.12 -18.30
CA PRO A 151 15.52 -11.20 -19.27
C PRO A 151 14.29 -10.57 -18.62
N GLY A 152 14.32 -9.26 -18.44
CA GLY A 152 13.19 -8.48 -17.94
C GLY A 152 13.21 -8.10 -16.45
N GLY A 153 14.26 -8.44 -15.68
CA GLY A 153 14.47 -7.87 -14.36
C GLY A 153 15.31 -6.59 -14.42
N PRO A 154 15.26 -5.69 -13.39
CA PRO A 154 16.10 -4.52 -13.32
C PRO A 154 17.58 -4.96 -13.20
N GLY A 155 18.27 -5.09 -14.33
CA GLY A 155 19.70 -5.48 -14.40
C GLY A 155 20.09 -6.40 -15.53
N GLY A 156 19.20 -6.89 -16.38
CA GLY A 156 19.51 -7.81 -17.46
C GLY A 156 19.51 -7.15 -18.82
N ALA A 157 20.52 -6.47 -19.19
CA ALA A 157 21.15 -6.19 -20.49
C ALA A 157 22.07 -5.00 -20.29
N ALA A 158 23.15 -4.89 -21.10
CA ALA A 158 24.00 -3.73 -21.12
C ALA A 158 23.12 -2.48 -21.23
N ARG A 159 23.12 -1.65 -20.17
CA ARG A 159 22.30 -0.45 -20.04
C ARG A 159 22.56 0.46 -21.25
N GLN A 160 21.72 0.38 -22.27
CA GLN A 160 21.53 1.54 -23.12
C GLN A 160 20.91 2.59 -22.24
N ALA A 161 21.49 3.78 -22.16
CA ALA A 161 20.92 4.90 -21.45
C ALA A 161 19.43 4.95 -21.76
N ALA A 162 18.61 4.84 -20.71
CA ALA A 162 17.15 4.80 -20.88
C ALA A 162 16.74 6.13 -21.50
N VAL A 163 16.50 6.14 -22.80
CA VAL A 163 15.91 7.28 -23.47
C VAL A 163 14.49 7.33 -23.01
N SER A 164 14.16 8.30 -22.11
CA SER A 164 12.78 8.53 -21.75
C SER A 164 12.00 8.81 -23.03
N LYS A 165 10.97 8.02 -23.30
CA LYS A 165 10.09 8.32 -24.42
C LYS A 165 9.18 9.46 -24.01
N PRO A 166 9.05 10.53 -24.81
CA PRO A 166 8.09 11.59 -24.53
C PRO A 166 6.70 11.02 -24.23
N GLY A 167 6.07 11.52 -23.18
CA GLY A 167 4.72 11.13 -22.79
C GLY A 167 4.59 9.96 -21.81
N LEU A 168 5.68 9.28 -21.44
CA LEU A 168 5.63 8.25 -20.37
C LEU A 168 6.19 8.78 -19.04
N TRP A 169 7.44 9.22 -19.05
CA TRP A 169 8.09 9.79 -17.87
C TRP A 169 9.25 10.66 -18.32
N GLU A 170 9.17 11.94 -18.00
CA GLU A 170 10.24 12.88 -18.29
C GLU A 170 11.08 13.09 -17.03
N ARG A 171 12.21 12.44 -16.96
CA ARG A 171 13.20 12.72 -15.93
C ARG A 171 14.05 13.93 -16.29
N SER A 172 14.52 14.64 -15.27
CA SER A 172 15.57 15.61 -15.47
C SER A 172 16.79 14.95 -16.14
N ALA A 173 17.47 15.68 -17.03
CA ALA A 173 18.73 15.21 -17.62
C ALA A 173 19.83 14.96 -16.58
N ASP A 174 19.71 15.59 -15.43
CA ASP A 174 20.65 15.47 -14.31
C ASP A 174 20.26 14.39 -13.30
N ASP A 175 19.17 13.62 -13.53
CA ASP A 175 18.76 12.53 -12.65
C ASP A 175 19.77 11.38 -12.74
N PRO A 176 20.51 11.06 -11.66
CA PRO A 176 21.53 10.02 -11.69
C PRO A 176 20.97 8.60 -11.72
N ARG A 177 19.67 8.42 -11.49
CA ARG A 177 19.06 7.09 -11.44
C ARG A 177 19.06 6.45 -12.81
N PRO A 178 19.43 5.16 -12.93
CA PRO A 178 19.64 4.52 -14.23
C PRO A 178 18.35 4.18 -14.96
N ASP A 179 17.30 3.83 -14.22
CA ASP A 179 16.07 3.26 -14.76
C ASP A 179 14.85 4.14 -14.42
N ASN A 180 13.73 3.93 -15.10
CA ASN A 180 12.44 4.51 -14.72
C ASN A 180 11.81 3.69 -13.59
N PRO A 181 10.83 4.24 -12.84
CA PRO A 181 10.03 3.43 -11.93
C PRO A 181 9.48 2.18 -12.63
N TYR A 182 9.48 1.07 -11.93
CA TYR A 182 8.92 -0.19 -12.43
C TYR A 182 7.68 -0.55 -11.59
N LEU A 183 6.54 -0.70 -12.25
CA LEU A 183 5.29 -1.08 -11.61
C LEU A 183 4.70 -2.33 -12.27
N PHE A 184 4.08 -3.17 -11.45
CA PHE A 184 3.29 -4.32 -11.90
C PHE A 184 1.93 -4.34 -11.20
N LEU A 185 1.03 -5.19 -11.67
CA LEU A 185 -0.32 -5.33 -11.14
C LEU A 185 -0.44 -6.56 -10.25
N LYS A 186 -1.11 -6.40 -9.11
CA LYS A 186 -1.76 -7.50 -8.40
C LYS A 186 -3.27 -7.40 -8.60
N SER A 187 -3.91 -8.55 -8.70
CA SER A 187 -5.36 -8.61 -8.84
C SER A 187 -6.04 -8.25 -7.52
N PRO A 188 -6.98 -7.32 -7.49
CA PRO A 188 -7.78 -7.09 -6.29
C PRO A 188 -8.56 -8.33 -5.82
N SER A 189 -8.73 -9.34 -6.67
CA SER A 189 -9.42 -10.59 -6.32
C SER A 189 -8.64 -11.48 -5.34
N VAL A 190 -7.32 -11.29 -5.23
CA VAL A 190 -6.48 -12.06 -4.29
C VAL A 190 -6.25 -11.33 -2.97
N MET A 191 -6.92 -10.18 -2.78
CA MET A 191 -6.79 -9.34 -1.59
C MET A 191 -7.55 -9.96 -0.41
N VAL A 192 -6.90 -9.92 0.76
CA VAL A 192 -7.45 -10.33 2.05
C VAL A 192 -7.16 -9.27 3.12
N GLY A 193 -7.77 -9.39 4.29
CA GLY A 193 -7.58 -8.47 5.42
C GLY A 193 -6.28 -8.71 6.19
N ALA A 194 -5.98 -7.78 7.09
CA ALA A 194 -4.72 -7.75 7.85
C ALA A 194 -4.51 -8.92 8.83
N ASN A 195 -5.56 -9.68 9.13
CA ASN A 195 -5.49 -10.82 10.05
C ASN A 195 -5.97 -12.13 9.39
N ASP A 196 -6.17 -12.11 8.07
CA ASP A 196 -6.54 -13.31 7.33
C ASP A 196 -5.29 -14.19 7.12
N ASP A 197 -5.51 -15.49 6.95
CA ASP A 197 -4.45 -16.44 6.67
C ASP A 197 -3.85 -16.22 5.28
N VAL A 198 -2.54 -16.44 5.15
CA VAL A 198 -1.85 -16.56 3.86
C VAL A 198 -1.76 -18.04 3.49
N ILE A 199 -2.36 -18.39 2.35
CA ILE A 199 -2.45 -19.77 1.88
C ILE A 199 -1.26 -20.09 0.98
N VAL A 200 -0.45 -21.08 1.36
CA VAL A 200 0.59 -21.65 0.50
C VAL A 200 -0.08 -22.53 -0.55
N PRO A 201 0.04 -22.22 -1.84
CA PRO A 201 -0.60 -23.01 -2.90
C PRO A 201 -0.02 -24.42 -2.96
N ARG A 202 -0.84 -25.39 -3.36
CA ARG A 202 -0.45 -26.80 -3.41
C ARG A 202 0.72 -27.02 -4.36
N GLY A 203 1.80 -27.64 -3.87
CA GLY A 203 2.99 -27.94 -4.63
C GLY A 203 3.94 -26.74 -4.83
N ARG A 204 3.72 -25.65 -4.09
CA ARG A 204 4.62 -24.49 -4.05
C ARG A 204 5.37 -24.45 -2.71
N GLU A 205 6.66 -24.19 -2.75
CA GLU A 205 7.54 -24.26 -1.56
C GLU A 205 8.35 -22.97 -1.35
N GLU A 206 8.49 -22.12 -2.39
CA GLU A 206 9.32 -20.90 -2.34
C GLU A 206 8.47 -19.65 -2.13
N ILE A 207 7.71 -19.58 -1.04
CA ILE A 207 6.87 -18.43 -0.69
C ILE A 207 7.66 -17.41 0.12
N ASP A 208 7.73 -16.19 -0.40
CA ASP A 208 8.52 -15.09 0.14
C ASP A 208 7.63 -13.97 0.71
N TRP A 209 8.22 -13.16 1.58
CA TRP A 209 7.60 -12.01 2.22
C TRP A 209 8.09 -10.70 1.64
N GLU A 210 7.20 -9.74 1.53
CA GLU A 210 7.50 -8.36 1.17
C GLU A 210 6.55 -7.43 1.93
N CYS A 211 7.03 -6.83 3.04
CA CYS A 211 6.25 -5.90 3.86
C CYS A 211 6.37 -4.49 3.30
N GLU A 212 5.28 -3.93 2.78
CA GLU A 212 5.32 -2.70 1.99
C GLU A 212 4.46 -1.58 2.57
N PHE A 213 4.97 -0.36 2.44
CA PHE A 213 4.21 0.86 2.64
C PHE A 213 3.32 1.11 1.43
N ALA A 214 2.02 1.26 1.64
CA ALA A 214 1.05 1.45 0.57
C ALA A 214 0.42 2.85 0.59
N VAL A 215 0.31 3.47 -0.58
CA VAL A 215 -0.36 4.74 -0.81
C VAL A 215 -1.76 4.50 -1.33
N VAL A 216 -2.74 5.19 -0.75
CA VAL A 216 -4.14 5.17 -1.19
C VAL A 216 -4.42 6.44 -1.99
N VAL A 217 -4.88 6.30 -3.22
CA VAL A 217 -5.23 7.42 -4.10
C VAL A 217 -6.49 8.11 -3.58
N GLY A 218 -6.46 9.44 -3.50
CA GLY A 218 -7.56 10.26 -2.98
C GLY A 218 -8.42 10.92 -4.02
N ARG A 219 -7.80 11.35 -5.11
CA ARG A 219 -8.46 12.02 -6.24
C ARG A 219 -8.06 11.36 -7.54
N THR A 220 -8.94 11.41 -8.53
CA THR A 220 -8.61 10.94 -9.89
C THR A 220 -7.30 11.58 -10.35
N ALA A 221 -6.33 10.74 -10.71
CA ALA A 221 -5.01 11.14 -11.15
C ALA A 221 -4.77 10.67 -12.59
N LYS A 222 -4.51 11.60 -13.50
CA LYS A 222 -4.10 11.35 -14.89
C LYS A 222 -3.10 12.44 -15.28
N ASP A 223 -1.94 12.03 -15.76
CA ASP A 223 -0.85 12.93 -16.18
C ASP A 223 -0.46 13.96 -15.09
N VAL A 224 -0.44 13.51 -13.85
CA VAL A 224 -0.13 14.32 -12.67
C VAL A 224 1.37 14.60 -12.61
N THR A 225 1.76 15.84 -12.29
CA THR A 225 3.16 16.17 -12.02
C THR A 225 3.58 15.70 -10.62
N VAL A 226 4.88 15.50 -10.41
CA VAL A 226 5.42 15.17 -9.07
C VAL A 226 5.04 16.24 -8.04
N ALA A 227 5.05 17.52 -8.43
CA ALA A 227 4.71 18.63 -7.55
C ALA A 227 3.22 18.62 -7.12
N ASP A 228 2.33 18.10 -7.97
CA ASP A 228 0.89 18.02 -7.68
C ASP A 228 0.48 16.67 -7.07
N ALA A 229 1.32 15.66 -7.14
CA ALA A 229 1.05 14.32 -6.63
C ALA A 229 0.58 14.29 -5.14
N PRO A 230 1.08 15.12 -4.22
CA PRO A 230 0.59 15.20 -2.83
C PRO A 230 -0.92 15.49 -2.73
N ASN A 231 -1.49 16.21 -3.69
CA ASN A 231 -2.92 16.55 -3.74
C ASN A 231 -3.80 15.36 -4.13
N HIS A 232 -3.20 14.31 -4.70
CA HIS A 232 -3.88 13.09 -5.14
C HIS A 232 -3.77 11.93 -4.15
N VAL A 233 -2.99 12.07 -3.08
CA VAL A 233 -2.90 11.08 -2.00
C VAL A 233 -4.01 11.32 -0.98
N PHE A 234 -4.74 10.25 -0.63
CA PHE A 234 -5.69 10.24 0.47
C PHE A 234 -5.02 9.93 1.80
N GLY A 235 -4.23 8.88 1.83
CA GLY A 235 -3.59 8.38 3.03
C GLY A 235 -2.76 7.14 2.75
N TYR A 236 -2.46 6.41 3.81
CA TYR A 236 -1.49 5.31 3.79
C TYR A 236 -2.07 4.07 4.45
N SER A 237 -1.61 2.92 3.98
CA SER A 237 -1.97 1.59 4.49
C SER A 237 -0.74 0.69 4.43
N ILE A 238 -0.93 -0.59 4.67
CA ILE A 238 0.07 -1.64 4.51
C ILE A 238 -0.42 -2.58 3.41
N GLU A 239 0.48 -3.02 2.55
CA GLU A 239 0.31 -4.20 1.73
C GLU A 239 1.40 -5.22 2.05
N PHE A 240 1.02 -6.47 2.17
CA PHE A 240 1.94 -7.58 2.25
C PHE A 240 2.00 -8.26 0.88
N ASP A 241 3.02 -7.92 0.07
CA ASP A 241 3.18 -8.43 -1.30
C ASP A 241 3.76 -9.84 -1.28
N VAL A 242 2.94 -10.81 -0.86
CA VAL A 242 3.32 -12.23 -0.83
C VAL A 242 3.71 -12.68 -2.22
N SER A 243 4.82 -13.39 -2.32
CA SER A 243 5.44 -13.74 -3.59
C SER A 243 5.80 -15.22 -3.66
N ASP A 244 5.44 -15.86 -4.77
CA ASP A 244 5.90 -17.17 -5.15
C ASP A 244 7.15 -17.02 -6.05
N ARG A 245 8.30 -17.50 -5.58
CA ARG A 245 9.57 -17.36 -6.31
C ARG A 245 9.86 -18.51 -7.27
N GLU A 246 9.03 -19.54 -7.25
CA GLU A 246 9.19 -20.64 -8.18
C GLU A 246 8.81 -20.22 -9.61
N ASN A 247 9.58 -20.73 -10.55
CA ASN A 247 9.25 -20.58 -11.95
C ASN A 247 8.11 -21.53 -12.36
N ARG A 248 7.46 -21.17 -13.47
CA ARG A 248 6.44 -22.01 -14.11
C ARG A 248 7.05 -23.31 -14.55
N GLY A 249 7.60 -24.15 -14.40
CA GLY A 249 8.12 -25.41 -14.94
C GLY A 249 8.14 -25.55 -16.46
N ASP A 250 7.36 -24.73 -17.19
CA ASP A 250 7.42 -24.65 -18.66
C ASP A 250 8.06 -23.32 -19.10
N ARG A 251 8.99 -23.38 -20.05
CA ARG A 251 9.72 -22.21 -20.58
C ARG A 251 9.16 -21.71 -21.91
N LYS A 252 7.87 -21.87 -22.16
CA LYS A 252 7.27 -21.55 -23.48
C LYS A 252 7.40 -20.08 -23.87
N MET A 253 7.57 -19.17 -22.91
CA MET A 253 7.68 -17.72 -23.13
C MET A 253 9.09 -17.17 -22.89
N GLY A 254 10.14 -17.95 -23.12
CA GLY A 254 11.52 -17.45 -23.09
C GLY A 254 12.14 -17.31 -21.70
N GLY A 255 11.52 -17.81 -20.64
CA GLY A 255 12.15 -18.00 -19.31
C GLY A 255 12.23 -16.77 -18.42
N GLY A 256 11.52 -15.70 -18.70
CA GLY A 256 11.35 -14.58 -17.78
C GLY A 256 10.37 -14.91 -16.63
N PRO A 257 10.35 -14.09 -15.57
CA PRO A 257 9.39 -14.27 -14.47
C PRO A 257 7.96 -14.13 -14.97
N ASP A 258 7.07 -15.02 -14.53
CA ASP A 258 5.63 -14.88 -14.74
C ASP A 258 5.00 -14.19 -13.53
N TRP A 259 4.89 -12.88 -13.60
CA TRP A 259 4.35 -12.07 -12.49
C TRP A 259 2.88 -12.37 -12.16
N PHE A 260 2.11 -12.92 -13.12
CA PHE A 260 0.77 -13.39 -12.82
C PHE A 260 0.81 -14.56 -11.84
N VAL A 261 1.61 -15.57 -12.11
CA VAL A 261 1.79 -16.73 -11.22
C VAL A 261 2.46 -16.33 -9.91
N GLN A 262 3.52 -15.54 -9.99
CA GLN A 262 4.33 -15.22 -8.81
C GLN A 262 3.62 -14.34 -7.78
N LYS A 263 2.65 -13.52 -8.20
CA LYS A 263 2.08 -12.45 -7.38
C LYS A 263 0.56 -12.56 -7.17
N ASN A 264 -0.12 -13.53 -7.80
CA ASN A 264 -1.59 -13.54 -7.83
C ASN A 264 -2.23 -14.88 -7.43
N HIS A 265 -1.61 -15.65 -6.54
CA HIS A 265 -2.33 -16.70 -5.85
C HIS A 265 -3.34 -16.10 -4.86
N ASP A 266 -4.40 -16.82 -4.56
CA ASP A 266 -5.36 -16.42 -3.54
C ASP A 266 -4.65 -16.05 -2.23
N THR A 267 -5.07 -14.98 -1.58
CA THR A 267 -4.51 -14.41 -0.35
C THR A 267 -3.14 -13.73 -0.47
N PHE A 268 -2.60 -13.54 -1.68
CA PHE A 268 -1.27 -12.96 -1.86
C PHE A 268 -1.21 -11.43 -1.80
N ALA A 269 -2.33 -10.75 -1.54
CA ALA A 269 -2.38 -9.30 -1.32
C ALA A 269 -3.12 -8.95 -0.01
N PRO A 270 -2.60 -9.29 1.17
CA PRO A 270 -3.15 -8.77 2.42
C PRO A 270 -3.00 -7.24 2.48
N VAL A 271 -4.11 -6.52 2.72
CA VAL A 271 -4.16 -5.06 2.79
C VAL A 271 -4.84 -4.59 4.08
N GLY A 272 -4.26 -3.60 4.73
CA GLY A 272 -4.81 -3.00 5.94
C GLY A 272 -3.82 -2.96 7.12
N PRO A 273 -4.31 -2.94 8.35
CA PRO A 273 -5.71 -3.07 8.79
C PRO A 273 -6.55 -1.82 8.53
N PHE A 274 -5.92 -0.65 8.38
CA PHE A 274 -6.58 0.64 8.25
C PHE A 274 -6.00 1.45 7.12
N ILE A 275 -6.71 2.54 6.76
CA ILE A 275 -6.16 3.66 6.05
C ILE A 275 -5.98 4.81 7.04
N VAL A 276 -4.78 5.36 7.12
CA VAL A 276 -4.49 6.57 7.91
C VAL A 276 -4.54 7.76 6.96
N PRO A 277 -5.47 8.72 7.13
CA PRO A 277 -5.48 9.93 6.32
C PRO A 277 -4.14 10.67 6.37
N LYS A 278 -3.72 11.24 5.24
CA LYS A 278 -2.38 11.84 5.08
C LYS A 278 -2.04 12.92 6.10
N GLU A 279 -3.04 13.64 6.59
CA GLU A 279 -2.86 14.66 7.63
C GLU A 279 -2.36 14.11 8.96
N PHE A 280 -2.54 12.82 9.22
CA PHE A 280 -2.07 12.15 10.45
C PHE A 280 -0.74 11.40 10.28
N VAL A 281 -0.14 11.45 9.08
CA VAL A 281 1.21 10.93 8.80
C VAL A 281 2.06 12.06 8.21
N PRO A 282 2.57 12.96 9.04
CA PRO A 282 3.22 14.19 8.57
C PRO A 282 4.55 13.96 7.84
N ALA A 283 5.18 12.81 8.02
CA ALA A 283 6.47 12.47 7.42
C ALA A 283 6.42 11.10 6.70
N PRO A 284 5.60 10.93 5.65
CA PRO A 284 5.43 9.63 5.00
C PRO A 284 6.71 9.10 4.36
N MET A 285 7.67 9.98 4.04
CA MET A 285 9.01 9.62 3.55
C MET A 285 10.04 9.47 4.68
N ASN A 286 9.59 9.28 5.92
CA ASN A 286 10.43 8.94 7.07
C ASN A 286 9.66 8.04 8.03
N THR A 287 9.13 6.94 7.50
CA THR A 287 8.33 5.96 8.24
C THR A 287 9.07 4.63 8.26
N ARG A 288 9.36 4.13 9.47
CA ARG A 288 9.95 2.81 9.63
C ARG A 288 8.93 1.73 9.33
N HIS A 289 9.35 0.69 8.63
CA HIS A 289 8.58 -0.53 8.44
C HIS A 289 9.47 -1.77 8.56
N TYR A 290 8.90 -2.84 9.08
CA TYR A 290 9.64 -4.06 9.33
C TYR A 290 8.75 -5.29 9.22
N PHE A 291 9.39 -6.43 8.96
CA PHE A 291 8.74 -7.73 8.95
C PHE A 291 9.43 -8.70 9.91
N THR A 292 8.62 -9.46 10.64
CA THR A 292 9.12 -10.59 11.43
C THR A 292 8.48 -11.90 10.99
N LEU A 293 9.26 -12.97 11.00
CA LEU A 293 8.79 -14.34 10.82
C LEU A 293 9.03 -15.12 12.11
N ASN A 294 7.97 -15.58 12.76
CA ASN A 294 8.02 -16.25 14.05
C ASN A 294 8.78 -15.44 15.13
N GLY A 295 8.62 -14.12 15.11
CA GLY A 295 9.27 -13.19 16.03
C GLY A 295 10.72 -12.81 15.67
N GLU A 296 11.32 -13.41 14.65
CA GLU A 296 12.64 -13.03 14.15
C GLU A 296 12.52 -11.95 13.08
N VAL A 297 13.23 -10.83 13.25
CA VAL A 297 13.24 -9.73 12.28
C VAL A 297 13.90 -10.17 10.98
N LYS A 298 13.20 -10.03 9.88
CA LYS A 298 13.65 -10.36 8.52
C LYS A 298 13.89 -9.15 7.64
N GLN A 299 13.05 -8.12 7.79
CA GLN A 299 13.20 -6.82 7.14
C GLN A 299 13.09 -5.73 8.21
N ASP A 300 13.88 -4.68 8.12
CA ASP A 300 13.79 -3.48 8.97
C ASP A 300 14.37 -2.31 8.19
N SER A 301 13.52 -1.35 7.81
CA SER A 301 13.93 -0.24 6.95
C SER A 301 13.06 1.01 7.17
N ASN A 302 13.26 1.99 6.33
CA ASN A 302 12.53 3.26 6.36
C ASN A 302 12.17 3.70 4.94
N THR A 303 11.03 4.36 4.78
CA THR A 303 10.56 4.86 3.47
C THR A 303 11.51 5.87 2.82
N ASN A 304 12.42 6.51 3.56
CA ASN A 304 13.43 7.40 3.01
C ASN A 304 14.55 6.68 2.24
N HIS A 305 14.59 5.34 2.29
CA HIS A 305 15.52 4.51 1.50
C HIS A 305 14.97 4.15 0.12
N MET A 306 13.75 4.56 -0.22
CA MET A 306 13.18 4.35 -1.54
C MET A 306 13.97 5.09 -2.61
N GLU A 307 14.19 4.46 -3.77
CA GLU A 307 14.81 5.10 -4.93
C GLU A 307 13.89 6.14 -5.56
N TYR A 308 12.62 5.79 -5.72
CA TYR A 308 11.54 6.68 -6.13
C TYR A 308 10.58 6.89 -4.98
N ASN A 309 10.40 8.15 -4.60
CA ASN A 309 9.49 8.50 -3.53
C ASN A 309 8.02 8.34 -3.95
N ILE A 310 7.11 8.44 -2.97
CA ILE A 310 5.67 8.21 -3.20
C ILE A 310 5.07 9.18 -4.22
N TRP A 311 5.59 10.41 -4.33
CA TRP A 311 5.10 11.41 -5.27
C TRP A 311 5.51 11.10 -6.71
N GLU A 312 6.75 10.70 -6.90
CA GLU A 312 7.29 10.26 -8.19
C GLU A 312 6.56 9.02 -8.69
N MET A 313 6.33 8.05 -7.79
CA MET A 313 5.65 6.81 -8.14
C MET A 313 4.20 7.04 -8.55
N LEU A 314 3.45 7.90 -7.83
CA LEU A 314 2.09 8.27 -8.19
C LEU A 314 2.05 9.03 -9.52
N ALA A 315 2.95 10.00 -9.71
CA ALA A 315 3.05 10.74 -10.97
C ALA A 315 3.31 9.80 -12.14
N TYR A 316 4.29 8.90 -12.01
CA TYR A 316 4.62 7.89 -13.03
C TYR A 316 3.41 6.99 -13.34
N ALA A 317 2.77 6.43 -12.34
CA ALA A 317 1.60 5.58 -12.52
C ALA A 317 0.47 6.32 -13.26
N SER A 318 0.24 7.59 -12.89
CA SER A 318 -0.80 8.43 -13.51
C SER A 318 -0.53 8.74 -14.98
N ASN A 319 0.73 8.77 -15.42
CA ASN A 319 1.08 8.93 -16.82
C ASN A 319 0.72 7.70 -17.66
N VAL A 320 0.81 6.52 -17.06
CA VAL A 320 0.47 5.27 -17.75
C VAL A 320 -1.04 5.06 -17.79
N MET A 321 -1.72 5.20 -16.64
CA MET A 321 -3.17 4.94 -16.54
C MET A 321 -3.86 5.92 -15.60
N THR A 322 -5.17 6.08 -15.78
CA THR A 322 -5.97 6.88 -14.84
C THR A 322 -6.16 6.11 -13.54
N LEU A 323 -5.69 6.69 -12.44
CA LEU A 323 -5.95 6.20 -11.08
C LEU A 323 -7.22 6.84 -10.52
N ARG A 324 -7.93 6.13 -9.66
CA ARG A 324 -9.20 6.55 -9.06
C ARG A 324 -9.13 6.57 -7.54
N PRO A 325 -10.00 7.31 -6.86
CA PRO A 325 -10.10 7.26 -5.40
C PRO A 325 -10.22 5.83 -4.88
N GLY A 326 -9.33 5.45 -3.97
CA GLY A 326 -9.26 4.12 -3.39
C GLY A 326 -8.34 3.13 -4.10
N ASP A 327 -7.79 3.45 -5.28
CA ASP A 327 -6.72 2.64 -5.88
C ASP A 327 -5.47 2.65 -4.99
N LEU A 328 -4.71 1.55 -5.02
CA LEU A 328 -3.52 1.36 -4.20
C LEU A 328 -2.25 1.38 -5.04
N ILE A 329 -1.21 2.00 -4.49
CA ILE A 329 0.17 1.90 -4.98
C ILE A 329 1.03 1.42 -3.82
N SER A 330 1.51 0.19 -3.88
CA SER A 330 2.48 -0.36 -2.95
C SER A 330 3.89 0.04 -3.40
N MET A 331 4.71 0.46 -2.45
CA MET A 331 5.90 1.25 -2.75
C MET A 331 7.18 0.41 -2.87
N GLY A 332 7.04 -0.91 -2.94
CA GLY A 332 8.16 -1.83 -2.99
C GLY A 332 8.66 -2.25 -1.62
N THR A 333 9.36 -3.36 -1.59
CA THR A 333 9.86 -3.98 -0.38
C THR A 333 11.31 -3.58 -0.08
N PRO A 334 11.67 -3.40 1.21
CA PRO A 334 13.06 -3.19 1.62
C PRO A 334 13.87 -4.51 1.54
N PRO A 335 15.21 -4.44 1.69
CA PRO A 335 16.06 -5.62 1.72
C PRO A 335 15.68 -6.57 2.85
N GLY A 336 16.06 -7.86 2.70
CA GLY A 336 15.84 -8.92 3.68
C GLY A 336 14.87 -10.00 3.24
N THR A 337 14.36 -9.93 1.99
CA THR A 337 13.58 -11.00 1.36
C THR A 337 14.43 -12.27 1.13
N ASN A 338 13.79 -13.39 0.92
CA ASN A 338 14.53 -14.64 0.68
C ASN A 338 15.19 -14.71 -0.69
N ILE A 339 14.64 -14.04 -1.70
CA ILE A 339 15.23 -14.04 -3.05
C ILE A 339 16.66 -13.48 -3.07
N GLU A 340 17.04 -12.68 -2.09
CA GLU A 340 18.38 -12.11 -1.94
C GLU A 340 19.38 -13.08 -1.29
N LYS A 341 18.89 -14.15 -0.63
CA LYS A 341 19.69 -15.00 0.26
C LYS A 341 20.27 -16.19 -0.46
N GLN A 342 21.49 -16.56 -0.08
CA GLN A 342 22.14 -17.78 -0.57
C GLN A 342 21.46 -19.04 -0.03
N ASN A 343 20.98 -19.02 1.21
CA ASN A 343 20.27 -20.11 1.86
C ASN A 343 18.89 -19.59 2.32
N PRO A 344 17.90 -19.55 1.45
CA PRO A 344 16.59 -19.03 1.77
C PRO A 344 15.85 -19.95 2.76
N ARG A 345 15.09 -19.35 3.68
CA ARG A 345 14.10 -20.03 4.51
C ARG A 345 12.72 -19.49 4.14
N TRP A 346 12.08 -20.12 3.19
CA TRP A 346 10.76 -19.74 2.72
C TRP A 346 9.68 -19.85 3.81
N MET A 347 8.60 -19.06 3.67
CA MET A 347 7.41 -19.21 4.49
C MET A 347 6.74 -20.55 4.22
N LYS A 348 6.26 -21.20 5.28
CA LYS A 348 5.61 -22.52 5.21
C LYS A 348 4.45 -22.59 6.20
N PRO A 349 3.53 -23.54 5.99
CA PRO A 349 2.44 -23.77 6.94
C PRO A 349 2.94 -23.93 8.38
N GLY A 350 2.29 -23.21 9.30
CA GLY A 350 2.65 -23.12 10.71
C GLY A 350 3.50 -21.88 11.08
N ASP A 351 4.01 -21.14 10.12
CA ASP A 351 4.71 -19.88 10.39
C ASP A 351 3.71 -18.75 10.71
N LEU A 352 4.18 -17.73 11.44
CA LEU A 352 3.50 -16.47 11.71
C LEU A 352 4.32 -15.31 11.13
N GLY A 353 3.76 -14.64 10.13
CA GLY A 353 4.31 -13.41 9.56
C GLY A 353 3.67 -12.18 10.21
N VAL A 354 4.49 -11.19 10.57
CA VAL A 354 4.01 -9.91 11.10
C VAL A 354 4.67 -8.77 10.33
N CYS A 355 3.87 -7.98 9.63
CA CYS A 355 4.29 -6.80 8.88
C CYS A 355 3.82 -5.54 9.62
N VAL A 356 4.73 -4.62 9.91
CA VAL A 356 4.45 -3.39 10.67
C VAL A 356 4.93 -2.18 9.89
N VAL A 357 4.09 -1.16 9.82
CA VAL A 357 4.43 0.19 9.37
C VAL A 357 4.10 1.15 10.51
N GLU A 358 5.12 1.79 11.07
CA GLU A 358 4.95 2.67 12.24
C GLU A 358 3.97 3.81 11.93
N GLY A 359 3.06 4.09 12.86
CA GLY A 359 2.00 5.09 12.69
C GLY A 359 0.83 4.65 11.79
N VAL A 360 1.00 3.62 10.97
CA VAL A 360 -0.06 3.10 10.09
C VAL A 360 -0.77 1.90 10.73
N GLY A 361 -0.04 0.83 11.05
CA GLY A 361 -0.65 -0.35 11.66
C GLY A 361 0.26 -1.57 11.65
N GLU A 362 -0.37 -2.71 11.91
CA GLU A 362 0.25 -4.04 11.96
C GLU A 362 -0.67 -5.05 11.29
N GLN A 363 -0.09 -5.96 10.53
CA GLN A 363 -0.75 -7.14 9.97
C GLN A 363 -0.16 -8.41 10.57
N ARG A 364 -1.01 -9.42 10.84
CA ARG A 364 -0.61 -10.72 11.38
C ARG A 364 -1.21 -11.84 10.56
N HIS A 365 -0.38 -12.65 9.95
CA HIS A 365 -0.83 -13.71 9.05
C HIS A 365 -0.30 -15.06 9.49
N HIS A 366 -1.20 -15.99 9.81
CA HIS A 366 -0.82 -17.39 9.88
C HIS A 366 -0.62 -17.91 8.46
N ILE A 367 0.49 -18.58 8.25
CA ILE A 367 0.78 -19.23 6.98
C ILE A 367 0.18 -20.63 7.05
N VAL A 368 -0.72 -20.95 6.14
CA VAL A 368 -1.46 -22.21 6.13
C VAL A 368 -1.33 -22.93 4.80
N ALA A 369 -1.50 -24.25 4.80
CA ALA A 369 -1.55 -25.01 3.56
C ALA A 369 -2.88 -24.82 2.86
N GLN A 370 -2.88 -24.86 1.53
CA GLN A 370 -4.10 -24.93 0.76
C GLN A 370 -4.87 -26.21 1.11
N PRO A 371 -6.18 -26.11 1.43
CA PRO A 371 -7.02 -27.24 1.80
C PRO A 371 -7.08 -28.36 0.76
#